data_eb0d291dd090a1a613f587f94f1e5888
#
_entry.id   eb0d291dd090a1a613f587f94f1e5888
#
_cell.length_a   1.000
_cell.length_b   1.000
_cell.length_c   1.000
_cell.angle_alpha   90.00
_cell.angle_beta   90.00
_cell.angle_gamma   90.00
#
_symmetry.space_group_name_H-M   'P 1'
#
loop_
_entity.id
_entity.type
_entity.pdbx_description
1 polymer ?
#
loop_
_entity_poly.entity_id
_entity_poly.type
_entity_poly.pdbx_seq_one_letter_code
_entity_poly.pdbx_strand_id
1 'polypeptide(L)'
;VDYLRKAFNKGCFDLVGTDHAPHLLSEKNSNAPPSGFPGLETAFYALYNLYERKILNLGMIFKMLTNGYKIFNIKKRGEIKKGYYADLTIIRKEPNTFDEKNAHTKADFSPWNGLQTGVKIESVLLNGKLVYNDGKLLY
;
A
#
# COMPACT_ATOMS: atom_id res chain seq x y z
N VAL A 1 -17.90 8.56 7.31
CA VAL A 1 -17.10 8.17 6.14
C VAL A 1 -16.93 9.35 5.18
N ASP A 2 -17.99 10.07 4.75
CA ASP A 2 -17.91 11.14 3.76
C ASP A 2 -17.11 12.37 4.22
N TYR A 3 -17.17 12.71 5.51
CA TYR A 3 -16.33 13.75 6.09
C TYR A 3 -14.83 13.42 5.92
N LEU A 4 -14.41 12.19 6.22
CA LEU A 4 -13.01 11.75 6.07
C LEU A 4 -12.56 11.77 4.61
N ARG A 5 -13.42 11.35 3.68
CA ARG A 5 -13.13 11.43 2.23
C ARG A 5 -12.92 12.86 1.75
N LYS A 6 -13.80 13.79 2.19
CA LYS A 6 -13.67 15.22 1.89
C LYS A 6 -12.40 15.81 2.51
N ALA A 7 -12.08 15.47 3.76
CA ALA A 7 -10.87 15.91 4.43
C ALA A 7 -9.61 15.38 3.74
N PHE A 8 -9.61 14.10 3.30
CA PHE A 8 -8.53 13.52 2.52
C PHE A 8 -8.28 14.30 1.23
N ASN A 9 -9.31 14.53 0.43
CA ASN A 9 -9.19 15.25 -0.84
C ASN A 9 -8.82 16.73 -0.68
N LYS A 10 -9.07 17.33 0.49
CA LYS A 10 -8.62 18.69 0.87
C LYS A 10 -7.17 18.73 1.37
N GLY A 11 -6.51 17.58 1.53
CA GLY A 11 -5.14 17.51 2.02
C GLY A 11 -4.98 17.73 3.52
N CYS A 12 -6.02 17.41 4.31
CA CYS A 12 -5.99 17.54 5.77
C CYS A 12 -5.17 16.43 6.46
N PHE A 13 -4.69 15.44 5.71
CA PHE A 13 -3.86 14.35 6.22
C PHE A 13 -2.47 14.41 5.61
N ASP A 14 -1.46 14.10 6.41
CA ASP A 14 -0.06 14.18 5.99
C ASP A 14 0.47 12.87 5.42
N LEU A 15 0.03 11.73 5.94
CA LEU A 15 0.44 10.40 5.49
C LEU A 15 -0.65 9.36 5.70
N VAL A 16 -0.48 8.20 5.05
CA VAL A 16 -1.27 6.99 5.27
C VAL A 16 -0.45 6.01 6.11
N GLY A 17 -1.02 5.56 7.23
CA GLY A 17 -0.52 4.42 8.01
C GLY A 17 -1.44 3.22 7.79
N THR A 18 -0.86 2.03 7.64
CA THR A 18 -1.61 0.80 7.37
C THR A 18 -2.07 0.09 8.64
N ASP A 19 -1.44 0.38 9.77
CA ASP A 19 -1.61 -0.38 11.02
C ASP A 19 -1.49 -1.91 10.79
N HIS A 20 -0.49 -2.30 9.98
CA HIS A 20 -0.29 -3.69 9.58
C HIS A 20 -0.03 -4.59 10.78
N ALA A 21 -1.03 -5.39 11.16
CA ALA A 21 -0.98 -6.33 12.27
C ALA A 21 -1.41 -7.73 11.80
N PRO A 22 -0.50 -8.49 11.17
CA PRO A 22 -0.81 -9.81 10.62
C PRO A 22 -0.89 -10.86 11.73
N HIS A 23 -2.06 -11.44 11.87
CA HIS A 23 -2.35 -12.57 12.76
C HIS A 23 -2.85 -13.75 11.95
N LEU A 24 -2.63 -14.98 12.43
CA LEU A 24 -3.21 -16.17 11.81
C LEU A 24 -4.73 -16.20 12.03
N LEU A 25 -5.46 -16.83 11.11
CA LEU A 25 -6.91 -17.01 11.25
C LEU A 25 -7.26 -17.81 12.51
N SER A 26 -6.42 -18.78 12.89
CA SER A 26 -6.56 -19.52 14.15
C SER A 26 -6.46 -18.62 15.39
N GLU A 27 -5.56 -17.62 15.38
CA GLU A 27 -5.47 -16.63 16.45
C GLU A 27 -6.73 -15.75 16.51
N LYS A 28 -7.27 -15.37 15.34
CA LYS A 28 -8.52 -14.61 15.21
C LYS A 28 -9.75 -15.35 15.72
N ASN A 29 -9.76 -16.67 15.62
CA ASN A 29 -10.86 -17.54 16.07
C ASN A 29 -10.68 -18.02 17.52
N SER A 30 -9.70 -17.49 18.26
CA SER A 30 -9.47 -17.81 19.67
C SER A 30 -10.48 -17.13 20.61
N ASN A 31 -10.51 -17.55 21.87
CA ASN A 31 -11.36 -16.93 22.91
C ASN A 31 -10.97 -15.47 23.23
N ALA A 32 -9.76 -15.04 22.85
CA ALA A 32 -9.26 -13.68 23.00
C ALA A 32 -8.62 -13.22 21.68
N PRO A 33 -9.41 -12.93 20.63
CA PRO A 33 -8.88 -12.63 19.31
C PRO A 33 -8.09 -11.31 19.32
N PRO A 34 -6.85 -11.30 18.80
CA PRO A 34 -6.09 -10.07 18.70
C PRO A 34 -6.72 -9.11 17.69
N SER A 35 -6.63 -7.79 17.95
CA SER A 35 -7.07 -6.76 16.99
C SER A 35 -6.11 -6.65 15.81
N GLY A 36 -6.58 -6.05 14.69
CA GLY A 36 -5.78 -5.76 13.50
C GLY A 36 -5.89 -6.81 12.40
N PHE A 37 -5.33 -6.49 11.24
CA PHE A 37 -5.33 -7.31 10.03
C PHE A 37 -4.12 -6.97 9.14
N PRO A 38 -3.75 -7.82 8.17
CA PRO A 38 -2.69 -7.50 7.22
C PRO A 38 -3.15 -6.40 6.26
N GLY A 39 -2.46 -5.25 6.25
CA GLY A 39 -2.82 -4.10 5.41
C GLY A 39 -1.68 -3.53 4.56
N LEU A 40 -0.41 -3.94 4.83
CA LEU A 40 0.75 -3.30 4.19
C LEU A 40 0.76 -3.51 2.67
N GLU A 41 0.64 -4.75 2.23
CA GLU A 41 0.72 -5.11 0.80
C GLU A 41 -0.49 -4.63 -0.01
N THR A 42 -1.64 -4.47 0.63
CA THR A 42 -2.90 -4.07 0.00
C THR A 42 -3.18 -2.58 0.06
N ALA A 43 -2.43 -1.80 0.84
CA ALA A 43 -2.70 -0.38 1.08
C ALA A 43 -2.79 0.43 -0.22
N PHE A 44 -1.83 0.25 -1.14
CA PHE A 44 -1.85 0.94 -2.43
C PHE A 44 -3.05 0.54 -3.27
N TYR A 45 -3.35 -0.75 -3.38
CA TYR A 45 -4.49 -1.25 -4.14
C TYR A 45 -5.83 -0.75 -3.60
N ALA A 46 -6.01 -0.73 -2.28
CA ALA A 46 -7.21 -0.21 -1.65
C ALA A 46 -7.43 1.28 -1.95
N LEU A 47 -6.37 2.09 -1.83
CA LEU A 47 -6.42 3.51 -2.16
C LEU A 47 -6.65 3.74 -3.66
N TYR A 48 -6.01 2.96 -4.52
CA TYR A 48 -6.16 3.07 -5.96
C TYR A 48 -7.59 2.69 -6.41
N ASN A 49 -8.20 1.67 -5.83
CA ASN A 49 -9.62 1.33 -6.06
C ASN A 49 -10.54 2.51 -5.70
N LEU A 50 -10.27 3.23 -4.60
CA LEU A 50 -11.04 4.43 -4.25
C LEU A 50 -10.85 5.57 -5.26
N TYR A 51 -9.67 5.68 -5.87
CA TYR A 51 -9.43 6.61 -6.97
C TYR A 51 -10.23 6.21 -8.22
N GLU A 52 -10.22 4.95 -8.64
CA GLU A 52 -11.00 4.46 -9.78
C GLU A 52 -12.50 4.70 -9.61
N ARG A 53 -12.99 4.56 -8.39
CA ARG A 53 -14.37 4.88 -8.00
C ARG A 53 -14.65 6.38 -7.87
N LYS A 54 -13.70 7.25 -8.22
CA LYS A 54 -13.79 8.72 -8.14
C LYS A 54 -14.06 9.25 -6.72
N ILE A 55 -13.66 8.50 -5.69
CA ILE A 55 -13.83 8.88 -4.29
C ILE A 55 -12.64 9.70 -3.80
N LEU A 56 -11.41 9.32 -4.19
CA LEU A 56 -10.17 9.98 -3.80
C LEU A 56 -9.40 10.52 -5.00
N ASN A 57 -8.57 11.54 -4.77
CA ASN A 57 -7.69 12.12 -5.76
C ASN A 57 -6.34 11.38 -5.80
N LEU A 58 -5.89 10.99 -6.99
CA LEU A 58 -4.65 10.20 -7.16
C LEU A 58 -3.39 10.97 -6.72
N GLY A 59 -3.31 12.26 -7.02
CA GLY A 59 -2.16 13.08 -6.60
C GLY A 59 -2.03 13.16 -5.07
N MET A 60 -3.16 13.22 -4.36
CA MET A 60 -3.17 13.18 -2.90
C MET A 60 -2.75 11.82 -2.35
N ILE A 61 -3.17 10.72 -2.99
CA ILE A 61 -2.75 9.36 -2.61
C ILE A 61 -1.22 9.26 -2.70
N PHE A 62 -0.63 9.63 -3.82
CA PHE A 62 0.84 9.58 -3.99
C PHE A 62 1.57 10.48 -3.00
N LYS A 63 1.09 11.71 -2.80
CA LYS A 63 1.66 12.62 -1.81
C LYS A 63 1.70 11.97 -0.43
N MET A 64 0.60 11.40 0.04
CA MET A 64 0.51 10.81 1.37
C MET A 64 1.32 9.51 1.52
N LEU A 65 1.48 8.73 0.45
CA LEU A 65 2.33 7.53 0.46
C LEU A 65 3.83 7.87 0.49
N THR A 66 4.23 9.04 -0.01
CA THR A 66 5.65 9.45 -0.07
C THR A 66 6.04 10.47 1.00
N ASN A 67 5.09 11.19 1.59
CA ASN A 67 5.37 12.28 2.53
C ASN A 67 6.01 11.83 3.85
N GLY A 68 5.94 10.55 4.18
CA GLY A 68 6.59 9.97 5.36
C GLY A 68 8.10 10.26 5.41
N TYR A 69 8.79 10.20 4.28
CA TYR A 69 10.22 10.53 4.21
C TYR A 69 10.52 11.96 4.67
N LYS A 70 9.65 12.92 4.32
CA LYS A 70 9.76 14.31 4.73
C LYS A 70 9.45 14.47 6.22
N ILE A 71 8.36 13.87 6.70
CA ILE A 71 7.91 13.97 8.10
C ILE A 71 8.97 13.41 9.05
N PHE A 72 9.54 12.24 8.72
CA PHE A 72 10.57 11.58 9.52
C PHE A 72 12.00 12.05 9.18
N ASN A 73 12.15 13.12 8.39
CA ASN A 73 13.43 13.71 8.00
C ASN A 73 14.42 12.71 7.36
N ILE A 74 13.91 11.74 6.61
CA ILE A 74 14.73 10.76 5.89
C ILE A 74 15.20 11.41 4.59
N LYS A 75 16.51 11.65 4.50
CA LYS A 75 17.10 12.44 3.40
C LYS A 75 17.21 11.63 2.10
N LYS A 76 17.12 12.35 0.97
CA LYS A 76 17.32 11.82 -0.39
C LYS A 76 16.39 10.67 -0.79
N ARG A 77 15.15 10.64 -0.25
CA ARG A 77 14.09 9.67 -0.56
C ARG A 77 12.75 10.37 -0.75
N GLY A 78 11.76 9.67 -1.30
CA GLY A 78 10.40 10.15 -1.48
C GLY A 78 10.17 11.03 -2.70
N GLU A 79 11.21 11.33 -3.49
CA GLU A 79 11.13 12.11 -4.73
C GLU A 79 11.99 11.47 -5.82
N ILE A 80 11.54 11.55 -7.08
CA ILE A 80 12.35 11.18 -8.25
C ILE A 80 13.21 12.39 -8.61
N LYS A 81 14.46 12.39 -8.17
CA LYS A 81 15.38 13.52 -8.32
C LYS A 81 16.82 13.06 -8.41
N LYS A 82 17.65 13.74 -9.25
CA LYS A 82 19.08 13.43 -9.36
C LYS A 82 19.78 13.51 -7.99
N GLY A 83 20.52 12.48 -7.63
CA GLY A 83 21.23 12.38 -6.34
C GLY A 83 20.39 11.82 -5.19
N TYR A 84 19.12 11.40 -5.46
CA TYR A 84 18.29 10.68 -4.52
C TYR A 84 18.42 9.17 -4.73
N TYR A 85 18.11 8.40 -3.69
CA TYR A 85 18.02 6.95 -3.79
C TYR A 85 16.87 6.55 -4.71
N ALA A 86 17.09 5.56 -5.55
CA ALA A 86 16.04 5.01 -6.40
C ALA A 86 15.21 3.99 -5.61
N ASP A 87 14.30 4.50 -4.77
CA ASP A 87 13.23 3.74 -4.13
C ASP A 87 11.97 3.97 -4.97
N LEU A 88 11.68 3.05 -5.85
CA LEU A 88 10.65 3.20 -6.86
C LEU A 88 9.69 2.02 -6.85
N THR A 89 8.40 2.30 -6.93
CA THR A 89 7.37 1.31 -7.24
C THR A 89 6.87 1.56 -8.67
N ILE A 90 7.07 0.59 -9.54
CA ILE A 90 6.61 0.64 -10.93
C ILE A 90 5.27 -0.08 -10.99
N ILE A 91 4.27 0.61 -11.54
CA ILE A 91 2.93 0.09 -11.70
C ILE A 91 2.56 -0.03 -13.18
N ARG A 92 1.82 -1.06 -13.53
CA ARG A 92 1.27 -1.28 -14.87
C ARG A 92 -0.24 -1.12 -14.82
N LYS A 93 -0.81 -0.46 -15.83
CA LYS A 93 -2.27 -0.39 -16.00
C LYS A 93 -2.74 -1.69 -16.62
N GLU A 94 -3.28 -2.56 -15.80
CA GLU A 94 -3.93 -3.80 -16.21
C GLU A 94 -4.92 -4.25 -15.13
N PRO A 95 -6.01 -4.96 -15.48
CA PRO A 95 -6.90 -5.56 -14.50
C PRO A 95 -6.14 -6.46 -13.55
N ASN A 96 -6.36 -6.27 -12.25
CA ASN A 96 -5.75 -7.06 -11.20
C ASN A 96 -6.78 -7.38 -10.11
N THR A 97 -6.73 -8.60 -9.60
CA THR A 97 -7.52 -9.03 -8.44
C THR A 97 -6.56 -9.53 -7.38
N PHE A 98 -6.62 -8.92 -6.19
CA PHE A 98 -5.79 -9.36 -5.07
C PHE A 98 -6.26 -10.74 -4.59
N ASP A 99 -5.33 -11.68 -4.53
CA ASP A 99 -5.53 -13.03 -3.98
C ASP A 99 -4.65 -13.19 -2.74
N GLU A 100 -5.29 -13.38 -1.57
CA GLU A 100 -4.61 -13.54 -0.29
C GLU A 100 -3.63 -14.72 -0.25
N LYS A 101 -3.83 -15.75 -1.08
CA LYS A 101 -2.93 -16.90 -1.19
C LYS A 101 -1.55 -16.54 -1.74
N ASN A 102 -1.45 -15.42 -2.46
CA ASN A 102 -0.21 -14.91 -3.03
C ASN A 102 0.40 -13.78 -2.19
N ALA A 103 -0.18 -13.46 -1.02
CA ALA A 103 0.31 -12.39 -0.15
C ALA A 103 1.58 -12.79 0.60
N HIS A 104 2.51 -11.83 0.72
CA HIS A 104 3.79 -12.00 1.42
C HIS A 104 3.67 -11.62 2.91
N THR A 105 2.76 -12.25 3.61
CA THR A 105 2.50 -12.00 5.03
C THR A 105 2.34 -13.33 5.78
N LYS A 106 2.57 -13.32 7.11
CA LYS A 106 2.29 -14.50 7.93
C LYS A 106 0.79 -14.78 8.11
N ALA A 107 -0.06 -13.79 7.84
CA ALA A 107 -1.51 -13.97 7.93
C ALA A 107 -2.00 -14.82 6.75
N ASP A 108 -2.85 -15.79 7.05
CA ASP A 108 -3.46 -16.71 6.10
C ASP A 108 -4.86 -16.26 5.65
N PHE A 109 -5.17 -14.99 5.88
CA PHE A 109 -6.40 -14.33 5.44
C PHE A 109 -6.14 -12.85 5.14
N SER A 110 -7.02 -12.25 4.35
CA SER A 110 -7.04 -10.80 4.15
C SER A 110 -8.47 -10.28 3.98
N PRO A 111 -8.85 -9.18 4.65
CA PRO A 111 -10.14 -8.53 4.40
C PRO A 111 -10.24 -7.94 2.99
N TRP A 112 -9.13 -7.89 2.26
CA TRP A 112 -9.02 -7.38 0.90
C TRP A 112 -9.03 -8.48 -0.16
N ASN A 113 -9.23 -9.74 0.22
CA ASN A 113 -9.31 -10.84 -0.74
C ASN A 113 -10.39 -10.58 -1.80
N GLY A 114 -10.04 -10.73 -3.06
CA GLY A 114 -10.94 -10.40 -4.19
C GLY A 114 -11.02 -8.91 -4.56
N LEU A 115 -10.23 -8.02 -3.93
CA LEU A 115 -10.18 -6.60 -4.29
C LEU A 115 -9.72 -6.44 -5.74
N GLN A 116 -10.58 -5.82 -6.56
CA GLN A 116 -10.30 -5.54 -7.96
C GLN A 116 -9.73 -4.14 -8.14
N THR A 117 -8.73 -4.00 -9.01
CA THR A 117 -8.13 -2.73 -9.43
C THR A 117 -7.72 -2.80 -10.89
N GLY A 118 -7.67 -1.65 -11.56
CA GLY A 118 -7.12 -1.52 -12.93
C GLY A 118 -5.60 -1.35 -12.96
N VAL A 119 -4.90 -1.72 -11.87
CA VAL A 119 -3.46 -1.53 -11.75
C VAL A 119 -2.82 -2.70 -11.04
N LYS A 120 -1.60 -3.07 -11.47
CA LYS A 120 -0.74 -4.06 -10.83
C LYS A 120 0.62 -3.44 -10.50
N ILE A 121 1.19 -3.78 -9.34
CA ILE A 121 2.60 -3.49 -9.05
C ILE A 121 3.44 -4.45 -9.90
N GLU A 122 4.23 -3.88 -10.80
CA GLU A 122 5.12 -4.64 -11.69
C GLU A 122 6.46 -4.91 -11.00
N SER A 123 7.11 -3.85 -10.50
CA SER A 123 8.44 -3.96 -9.92
C SER A 123 8.62 -2.98 -8.75
N VAL A 124 9.48 -3.34 -7.82
CA VAL A 124 9.93 -2.46 -6.74
C VAL A 124 11.45 -2.41 -6.71
N LEU A 125 12.00 -1.21 -6.72
CA LEU A 125 13.41 -0.94 -6.49
C LEU A 125 13.58 -0.34 -5.08
N LEU A 126 14.60 -0.80 -4.38
CA LEU A 126 15.04 -0.24 -3.10
C LEU A 126 16.54 0.05 -3.19
N ASN A 127 16.92 1.31 -2.96
CA ASN A 127 18.31 1.77 -3.14
C ASN A 127 18.86 1.49 -4.56
N GLY A 128 18.00 1.52 -5.58
CA GLY A 128 18.38 1.18 -6.96
C GLY A 128 18.47 -0.31 -7.27
N LYS A 129 18.28 -1.19 -6.29
CA LYS A 129 18.28 -2.64 -6.47
C LYS A 129 16.86 -3.15 -6.64
N LEU A 130 16.63 -3.97 -7.66
CA LEU A 130 15.34 -4.64 -7.88
C LEU A 130 15.12 -5.67 -6.75
N VAL A 131 14.05 -5.49 -5.97
CA VAL A 131 13.72 -6.36 -4.82
C VAL A 131 12.40 -7.12 -4.98
N TYR A 132 11.58 -6.72 -5.95
CA TYR A 132 10.34 -7.40 -6.31
C TYR A 132 10.13 -7.26 -7.81
N ASN A 133 9.69 -8.33 -8.45
CA ASN A 133 9.32 -8.31 -9.87
C ASN A 133 8.21 -9.32 -10.14
N ASP A 134 7.09 -8.82 -10.64
CA ASP A 134 5.95 -9.59 -11.15
C ASP A 134 5.51 -10.75 -10.25
N GLY A 135 5.27 -10.48 -8.98
CA GLY A 135 4.82 -11.45 -7.97
C GLY A 135 5.94 -12.17 -7.21
N LYS A 136 7.21 -11.86 -7.48
CA LYS A 136 8.35 -12.53 -6.84
C LYS A 136 9.21 -11.56 -6.04
N LEU A 137 9.49 -11.89 -4.78
CA LEU A 137 10.54 -11.24 -4.00
C LEU A 137 11.92 -11.74 -4.45
N LEU A 138 12.85 -10.79 -4.58
CA LEU A 138 14.23 -11.03 -5.06
C LEU A 138 15.21 -10.62 -3.94
N TYR A 139 15.80 -11.58 -3.25
CA TYR A 139 16.75 -11.37 -2.15
C TYR A 139 18.20 -11.58 -2.61
#